data_6bec20538edee6b277ac4511942e35cf
#
_entry.id   6bec20538edee6b277ac4511942e35cf
#
_cell.length_a   1.000
_cell.length_b   1.000
_cell.length_c   1.000
_cell.angle_alpha   90.00
_cell.angle_beta   90.00
_cell.angle_gamma   90.00
#
_symmetry.space_group_name_H-M   'P 1'
#
loop_
_entity.id
_entity.type
_entity.pdbx_description
1 polymer ?
#
loop_
_entity_poly.entity_id
_entity_poly.type
_entity_poly.pdbx_seq_one_letter_code
_entity_poly.pdbx_strand_id
1 'polypeptide(L)'
;MAGRVSGQDENALTIAGRRQNDSGRSEMPQGQQPNQFGRIFTPDEAWLARRSPEPILEPGLPIIDTHHHLWIRDGHRYLLDEYLADVATGHNLVSSVFLQCHSMYRADGPAEMRPIGETEFVNGIAAMSASGVFGTPRVASGIVGFADLTLGDRVEPILEAHIRAGGGRFRGVRDSGNYDADPIIGNGASEPQRYLRPEFRAGLARLTKLGLSLDAWAFFTQLDEVIDLARACPDANLIMGHCGGLLGYGPYAGKRDEVFAAWKARVTELAKCPNVSMKLGGMMMRLAAFDYLAMDAPPTSEELAAHWRPYIETCIAAFGPNRCLFESNFPVDKMGIGWAALWNAFKRIAAGASADEKTALFNGTARRVYRLT
;
A
#
# COMPACT_ATOMS: atom_id res chain seq x y z
N MET A 1 3.26 59.55 -42.41
CA MET A 1 2.55 58.41 -43.04
C MET A 1 2.54 57.26 -42.05
N ALA A 2 1.39 56.74 -41.82
CA ALA A 2 0.97 55.81 -40.81
C ALA A 2 1.56 54.40 -40.99
N GLY A 3 1.70 53.71 -39.89
CA GLY A 3 1.94 52.27 -39.87
C GLY A 3 1.87 51.72 -38.43
N ARG A 4 0.63 51.47 -37.99
CA ARG A 4 0.35 50.66 -36.78
C ARG A 4 0.82 49.24 -36.98
N VAL A 5 1.44 48.63 -35.98
CA VAL A 5 1.42 47.18 -35.76
C VAL A 5 1.03 46.93 -34.32
N SER A 6 -0.16 46.41 -34.16
CA SER A 6 -0.73 45.79 -32.97
C SER A 6 -0.27 44.32 -32.92
N GLY A 7 -0.12 43.73 -31.73
CA GLY A 7 0.03 42.30 -31.59
C GLY A 7 0.57 41.93 -30.21
N GLN A 8 -0.26 42.00 -29.18
CA GLN A 8 -0.04 41.26 -27.93
C GLN A 8 -0.38 39.82 -28.21
N ASP A 9 0.52 38.92 -27.95
CA ASP A 9 0.25 37.49 -27.79
C ASP A 9 0.59 37.08 -26.36
N GLU A 10 -0.43 37.07 -25.54
CA GLU A 10 -0.43 36.37 -24.25
C GLU A 10 -0.45 34.87 -24.50
N ASN A 11 0.66 34.19 -24.34
CA ASN A 11 0.75 32.75 -24.27
C ASN A 11 0.31 32.28 -22.87
N ALA A 12 -1.00 32.13 -22.67
CA ALA A 12 -1.54 31.34 -21.58
C ALA A 12 -1.27 29.87 -21.89
N LEU A 13 -0.39 29.23 -21.11
CA LEU A 13 -0.22 27.79 -21.10
C LEU A 13 -1.50 27.13 -20.57
N THR A 14 -2.40 26.78 -21.46
CA THR A 14 -3.53 25.90 -21.15
C THR A 14 -3.01 24.48 -21.07
N ILE A 15 -2.88 23.94 -19.85
CA ILE A 15 -2.63 22.51 -19.64
C ILE A 15 -3.92 21.78 -20.12
N ALA A 16 -3.87 21.31 -21.35
CA ALA A 16 -4.92 20.46 -21.90
C ALA A 16 -4.92 19.11 -21.16
N GLY A 17 -5.83 18.94 -20.25
CA GLY A 17 -6.15 17.65 -19.65
C GLY A 17 -6.53 16.66 -20.75
N ARG A 18 -5.67 15.68 -21.04
CA ARG A 18 -6.03 14.52 -21.84
C ARG A 18 -7.10 13.75 -21.08
N ARG A 19 -8.34 13.83 -21.56
CA ARG A 19 -9.39 12.88 -21.18
C ARG A 19 -8.91 11.50 -21.59
N GLN A 20 -8.68 10.61 -20.60
CA GLN A 20 -8.59 9.19 -20.88
C GLN A 20 -9.94 8.75 -21.45
N ASN A 21 -9.90 8.07 -22.58
CA ASN A 21 -11.08 7.50 -23.22
C ASN A 21 -11.73 6.47 -22.29
N ASP A 22 -12.91 6.82 -21.85
CA ASP A 22 -13.81 6.01 -21.01
C ASP A 22 -14.57 5.01 -21.91
N SER A 23 -13.84 4.09 -22.56
CA SER A 23 -14.42 3.02 -23.36
C SER A 23 -14.30 1.69 -22.64
N GLY A 24 -15.26 1.41 -21.75
CA GLY A 24 -15.33 0.14 -21.03
C GLY A 24 -16.19 0.14 -19.76
N ARG A 25 -16.89 1.21 -19.44
CA ARG A 25 -17.90 1.18 -18.38
C ARG A 25 -19.17 0.55 -18.91
N SER A 26 -19.44 -0.71 -18.55
CA SER A 26 -20.80 -1.24 -18.59
C SER A 26 -21.68 -0.34 -17.71
N GLU A 27 -22.79 0.16 -18.27
CA GLU A 27 -23.78 0.93 -17.51
C GLU A 27 -24.21 0.09 -16.30
N MET A 28 -24.01 0.65 -15.11
CA MET A 28 -24.48 0.04 -13.86
C MET A 28 -26.00 0.01 -13.85
N PRO A 29 -26.64 -1.04 -13.31
CA PRO A 29 -28.10 -1.07 -13.16
C PRO A 29 -28.58 0.17 -12.39
N GLN A 30 -29.59 0.84 -12.89
CA GLN A 30 -30.19 2.01 -12.24
C GLN A 30 -30.61 1.65 -10.82
N GLY A 31 -30.02 2.27 -9.81
CA GLY A 31 -30.41 2.14 -8.40
C GLY A 31 -29.30 1.80 -7.40
N GLN A 32 -28.10 1.40 -7.82
CA GLN A 32 -26.99 1.21 -6.88
C GLN A 32 -26.10 2.45 -6.83
N GLN A 33 -26.13 3.15 -5.72
CA GLN A 33 -25.11 4.16 -5.41
C GLN A 33 -23.72 3.48 -5.45
N PRO A 34 -22.70 4.14 -6.02
CA PRO A 34 -21.34 3.58 -5.99
C PRO A 34 -20.92 3.32 -4.55
N ASN A 35 -20.61 2.06 -4.20
CA ASN A 35 -20.11 1.72 -2.89
C ASN A 35 -18.81 2.51 -2.62
N GLN A 36 -18.69 3.12 -1.44
CA GLN A 36 -17.49 3.85 -1.01
C GLN A 36 -16.29 2.91 -0.82
N PHE A 37 -16.55 1.66 -0.44
CA PHE A 37 -15.50 0.68 -0.19
C PHE A 37 -14.80 0.26 -1.48
N GLY A 38 -13.51 -0.01 -1.36
CA GLY A 38 -12.69 -0.36 -2.50
C GLY A 38 -12.29 0.80 -3.43
N ARG A 39 -12.70 2.03 -3.14
CA ARG A 39 -12.35 3.24 -3.90
C ARG A 39 -11.40 4.12 -3.12
N ILE A 40 -10.53 4.82 -3.84
CA ILE A 40 -9.64 5.86 -3.28
C ILE A 40 -10.25 7.20 -3.61
N PHE A 41 -10.47 8.04 -2.61
CA PHE A 41 -10.93 9.41 -2.74
C PHE A 41 -10.11 10.35 -1.84
N THR A 42 -10.22 11.64 -2.07
CA THR A 42 -9.53 12.65 -1.25
C THR A 42 -10.06 12.61 0.18
N PRO A 43 -9.19 12.48 1.21
CA PRO A 43 -9.62 12.56 2.61
C PRO A 43 -10.33 13.87 2.92
N ASP A 44 -11.37 13.82 3.74
CA ASP A 44 -12.04 15.01 4.28
C ASP A 44 -11.35 15.42 5.58
N GLU A 45 -10.42 16.36 5.50
CA GLU A 45 -9.65 16.85 6.66
C GLU A 45 -10.55 17.48 7.73
N ALA A 46 -11.66 18.14 7.33
CA ALA A 46 -12.61 18.73 8.28
C ALA A 46 -13.37 17.65 9.04
N TRP A 47 -13.74 16.55 8.39
CA TRP A 47 -14.35 15.41 9.05
C TRP A 47 -13.36 14.69 9.97
N LEU A 48 -12.12 14.48 9.52
CA LEU A 48 -11.07 13.89 10.34
C LEU A 48 -10.81 14.69 11.62
N ALA A 49 -10.85 16.03 11.54
CA ALA A 49 -10.64 16.92 12.67
C ALA A 49 -11.80 16.94 13.68
N ARG A 50 -12.96 16.35 13.40
CA ARG A 50 -14.07 16.23 14.35
C ARG A 50 -13.75 15.31 15.52
N ARG A 51 -12.79 14.40 15.37
CA ARG A 51 -12.32 13.57 16.47
C ARG A 51 -11.22 14.29 17.23
N SER A 52 -11.42 14.50 18.54
CA SER A 52 -10.37 15.05 19.40
C SER A 52 -9.14 14.14 19.38
N PRO A 53 -7.92 14.72 19.37
CA PRO A 53 -6.69 13.94 19.44
C PRO A 53 -6.66 13.04 20.67
N GLU A 54 -6.29 11.79 20.47
CA GLU A 54 -6.07 10.84 21.56
C GLU A 54 -4.66 10.98 22.13
N PRO A 55 -4.45 10.70 23.42
CA PRO A 55 -3.10 10.56 23.96
C PRO A 55 -2.33 9.47 23.21
N ILE A 56 -1.09 9.77 22.85
CA ILE A 56 -0.25 8.82 22.12
C ILE A 56 0.23 7.71 23.06
N LEU A 57 -0.11 6.48 22.73
CA LEU A 57 0.36 5.29 23.45
C LEU A 57 1.81 5.00 23.11
N GLU A 58 2.61 4.64 24.11
CA GLU A 58 4.03 4.27 23.93
C GLU A 58 4.78 5.19 22.92
N PRO A 59 4.87 6.52 23.20
CA PRO A 59 5.40 7.49 22.23
C PRO A 59 6.88 7.24 21.87
N GLY A 60 7.65 6.53 22.71
CA GLY A 60 9.05 6.18 22.46
C GLY A 60 9.24 4.94 21.61
N LEU A 61 8.19 4.12 21.34
CA LEU A 61 8.32 2.90 20.53
C LEU A 61 8.69 3.24 19.08
N PRO A 62 9.85 2.78 18.57
CA PRO A 62 10.26 3.08 17.19
C PRO A 62 9.36 2.37 16.19
N ILE A 63 8.89 3.11 15.19
CA ILE A 63 8.02 2.62 14.14
C ILE A 63 8.71 2.71 12.78
N ILE A 64 8.62 1.65 11.99
CA ILE A 64 8.83 1.69 10.54
C ILE A 64 7.47 1.48 9.88
N ASP A 65 6.96 2.50 9.21
CA ASP A 65 5.77 2.35 8.38
C ASP A 65 6.12 1.62 7.10
N THR A 66 5.58 0.42 6.93
CA THR A 66 5.98 -0.47 5.83
C THR A 66 5.17 -0.30 4.56
N HIS A 67 4.26 0.69 4.52
CA HIS A 67 3.43 0.93 3.36
C HIS A 67 2.79 2.32 3.39
N HIS A 68 3.33 3.22 2.60
CA HIS A 68 2.68 4.47 2.28
C HIS A 68 2.85 4.79 0.80
N HIS A 69 2.08 5.77 0.33
CA HIS A 69 2.10 6.26 -1.04
C HIS A 69 2.41 7.75 -1.09
N LEU A 70 2.91 8.22 -2.22
CA LEU A 70 3.14 9.63 -2.52
C LEU A 70 2.61 9.90 -3.93
N TRP A 71 1.69 10.86 -4.07
CA TRP A 71 1.07 11.15 -5.36
C TRP A 71 0.56 12.59 -5.51
N ILE A 72 0.31 12.96 -6.76
CA ILE A 72 -0.57 14.07 -7.15
C ILE A 72 -1.57 13.48 -8.15
N ARG A 73 -2.82 13.35 -7.76
CA ARG A 73 -3.89 12.81 -8.61
C ARG A 73 -5.25 13.41 -8.25
N ASP A 74 -6.08 13.68 -9.25
CA ASP A 74 -7.48 14.09 -9.07
C ASP A 74 -7.68 15.23 -8.05
N GLY A 75 -6.76 16.22 -8.05
CA GLY A 75 -6.77 17.33 -7.09
C GLY A 75 -6.27 16.98 -5.69
N HIS A 76 -5.90 15.74 -5.43
CA HIS A 76 -5.32 15.30 -4.17
C HIS A 76 -3.79 15.23 -4.27
N ARG A 77 -3.12 16.16 -3.61
CA ARG A 77 -1.68 16.15 -3.39
C ARG A 77 -1.38 15.47 -2.05
N TYR A 78 -0.48 14.48 -2.08
CA TYR A 78 0.06 13.84 -0.87
C TYR A 78 1.53 13.51 -1.12
N LEU A 79 2.41 14.38 -0.68
CA LEU A 79 3.87 14.27 -0.85
C LEU A 79 4.55 14.29 0.52
N LEU A 80 5.83 14.67 0.55
CA LEU A 80 6.64 14.67 1.77
C LEU A 80 6.02 15.53 2.89
N ASP A 81 5.55 16.73 2.54
CA ASP A 81 5.04 17.68 3.54
C ASP A 81 3.75 17.19 4.18
N GLU A 82 2.82 16.65 3.39
CA GLU A 82 1.55 16.10 3.89
C GLU A 82 1.80 14.83 4.72
N TYR A 83 2.68 13.94 4.25
CA TYR A 83 3.04 12.74 5.01
C TYR A 83 3.69 13.09 6.35
N LEU A 84 4.62 14.05 6.37
CA LEU A 84 5.28 14.49 7.60
C LEU A 84 4.31 15.21 8.57
N ALA A 85 3.32 15.94 8.04
CA ALA A 85 2.27 16.54 8.87
C ALA A 85 1.45 15.47 9.62
N ASP A 86 1.09 14.38 8.94
CA ASP A 86 0.43 13.24 9.56
C ASP A 86 1.32 12.57 10.62
N VAL A 87 2.58 12.33 10.29
CA VAL A 87 3.58 11.70 11.18
C VAL A 87 3.85 12.54 12.43
N ALA A 88 3.82 13.88 12.32
CA ALA A 88 4.10 14.80 13.42
C ALA A 88 3.07 14.74 14.57
N THR A 89 2.09 13.85 14.50
CA THR A 89 1.04 13.70 15.53
C THR A 89 1.51 13.05 16.83
N GLY A 90 2.77 12.62 16.93
CA GLY A 90 3.41 12.27 18.21
C GLY A 90 3.91 10.83 18.34
N HIS A 91 3.72 9.97 17.35
CA HIS A 91 4.36 8.66 17.29
C HIS A 91 5.82 8.76 16.82
N ASN A 92 6.67 7.84 17.27
CA ASN A 92 8.09 7.78 16.90
C ASN A 92 8.32 7.05 15.57
N LEU A 93 7.92 7.66 14.45
CA LEU A 93 8.30 7.15 13.14
C LEU A 93 9.79 7.36 12.92
N VAL A 94 10.55 6.29 12.73
CA VAL A 94 11.99 6.36 12.43
C VAL A 94 12.28 6.22 10.93
N SER A 95 11.43 5.48 10.22
CA SER A 95 11.63 5.19 8.79
C SER A 95 10.33 4.77 8.12
N SER A 96 10.30 4.79 6.78
CA SER A 96 9.18 4.23 6.03
C SER A 96 9.59 3.57 4.72
N VAL A 97 8.68 2.74 4.20
CA VAL A 97 8.80 2.07 2.89
C VAL A 97 7.68 2.59 1.97
N PHE A 98 8.08 3.16 0.85
CA PHE A 98 7.15 3.56 -0.20
C PHE A 98 6.70 2.35 -1.02
N LEU A 99 5.43 2.26 -1.30
CA LEU A 99 4.84 1.28 -2.21
C LEU A 99 4.31 1.96 -3.48
N GLN A 100 4.61 1.35 -4.63
CA GLN A 100 4.15 1.83 -5.93
C GLN A 100 2.64 2.16 -5.93
N CYS A 101 2.25 3.19 -6.66
CA CYS A 101 0.86 3.64 -6.77
C CYS A 101 0.53 4.23 -8.14
N HIS A 102 1.33 3.94 -9.17
CA HIS A 102 1.19 4.46 -10.54
C HIS A 102 1.34 5.99 -10.62
N SER A 103 2.19 6.57 -9.77
CA SER A 103 2.47 8.00 -9.73
C SER A 103 3.75 8.34 -10.50
N MET A 104 3.77 9.48 -11.19
CA MET A 104 4.97 10.03 -11.82
C MET A 104 5.72 9.07 -12.78
N TYR A 105 4.99 8.25 -13.51
CA TYR A 105 5.57 7.43 -14.57
C TYR A 105 6.16 8.34 -15.66
N ARG A 106 7.24 7.90 -16.29
CA ARG A 106 7.81 8.63 -17.43
C ARG A 106 6.77 8.77 -18.54
N ALA A 107 6.68 9.95 -19.12
CA ALA A 107 5.76 10.22 -20.25
C ALA A 107 6.18 9.47 -21.52
N ASP A 108 7.48 9.33 -21.70
CA ASP A 108 8.11 8.81 -22.92
C ASP A 108 8.87 7.50 -22.66
N GLY A 109 9.31 6.88 -23.74
CA GLY A 109 10.08 5.63 -23.74
C GLY A 109 9.20 4.37 -23.77
N PRO A 110 9.83 3.19 -23.77
CA PRO A 110 9.12 1.90 -23.76
C PRO A 110 8.16 1.80 -22.58
N ALA A 111 6.97 1.27 -22.82
CA ALA A 111 5.89 1.24 -21.81
C ALA A 111 6.32 0.55 -20.50
N GLU A 112 7.06 -0.55 -20.64
CA GLU A 112 7.57 -1.34 -19.51
C GLU A 112 8.64 -0.63 -18.68
N MET A 113 9.29 0.42 -19.25
CA MET A 113 10.30 1.23 -18.58
C MET A 113 9.72 2.50 -17.91
N ARG A 114 8.50 2.89 -18.23
CA ARG A 114 7.88 4.11 -17.70
C ARG A 114 7.71 4.10 -16.17
N PRO A 115 7.42 2.95 -15.51
CA PRO A 115 7.32 2.89 -14.06
C PRO A 115 8.58 3.31 -13.31
N ILE A 116 9.76 3.31 -13.96
CA ILE A 116 11.03 3.75 -13.35
C ILE A 116 10.94 5.23 -12.91
N GLY A 117 10.13 6.05 -13.59
CA GLY A 117 9.88 7.44 -13.22
C GLY A 117 9.35 7.60 -11.79
N GLU A 118 8.49 6.68 -11.35
CA GLU A 118 8.02 6.66 -9.97
C GLU A 118 9.18 6.41 -8.98
N THR A 119 10.09 5.50 -9.29
CA THR A 119 11.28 5.24 -8.45
C THR A 119 12.22 6.45 -8.42
N GLU A 120 12.43 7.12 -9.55
CA GLU A 120 13.24 8.36 -9.63
C GLU A 120 12.65 9.47 -8.77
N PHE A 121 11.35 9.69 -8.89
CA PHE A 121 10.60 10.67 -8.11
C PHE A 121 10.71 10.39 -6.60
N VAL A 122 10.43 9.15 -6.18
CA VAL A 122 10.44 8.78 -4.76
C VAL A 122 11.87 8.81 -4.20
N ASN A 123 12.88 8.45 -4.99
CA ASN A 123 14.27 8.56 -4.57
C ASN A 123 14.67 10.03 -4.32
N GLY A 124 14.14 10.99 -5.11
CA GLY A 124 14.29 12.43 -4.86
C GLY A 124 13.68 12.84 -3.52
N ILE A 125 12.45 12.42 -3.24
CA ILE A 125 11.78 12.65 -1.94
C ILE A 125 12.56 12.03 -0.77
N ALA A 126 13.05 10.80 -0.94
CA ALA A 126 13.88 10.13 0.06
C ALA A 126 15.19 10.88 0.33
N ALA A 127 15.81 11.47 -0.70
CA ALA A 127 16.99 12.30 -0.56
C ALA A 127 16.69 13.60 0.21
N MET A 128 15.54 14.25 -0.05
CA MET A 128 15.08 15.40 0.74
C MET A 128 14.95 15.02 2.23
N SER A 129 14.26 13.93 2.54
CA SER A 129 14.10 13.46 3.92
C SER A 129 15.45 13.10 4.57
N ALA A 130 16.36 12.48 3.82
CA ALA A 130 17.68 12.09 4.32
C ALA A 130 18.62 13.29 4.59
N SER A 131 18.36 14.49 4.05
CA SER A 131 19.12 15.70 4.30
C SER A 131 19.08 16.17 5.76
N GLY A 132 18.05 15.75 6.52
CA GLY A 132 17.80 16.19 7.89
C GLY A 132 17.07 17.54 8.00
N VAL A 133 16.86 18.26 6.89
CA VAL A 133 16.11 19.53 6.89
C VAL A 133 14.64 19.33 7.28
N PHE A 134 14.08 18.16 6.98
CA PHE A 134 12.70 17.79 7.24
C PHE A 134 12.51 16.97 8.55
N GLY A 135 13.48 17.02 9.45
CA GLY A 135 13.42 16.30 10.74
C GLY A 135 14.13 14.96 10.73
N THR A 136 13.83 14.13 11.74
CA THR A 136 14.53 12.87 11.99
C THR A 136 14.01 11.67 11.20
N PRO A 137 12.72 11.56 10.83
CA PRO A 137 12.21 10.40 10.08
C PRO A 137 12.93 10.24 8.74
N ARG A 138 13.20 9.00 8.36
CA ARG A 138 13.76 8.66 7.04
C ARG A 138 12.65 8.14 6.14
N VAL A 139 11.93 9.08 5.49
CA VAL A 139 10.80 8.75 4.62
C VAL A 139 11.32 8.06 3.36
N ALA A 140 10.61 7.00 2.94
CA ALA A 140 10.93 6.18 1.76
C ALA A 140 12.38 5.66 1.74
N SER A 141 12.91 5.26 2.90
CA SER A 141 14.25 4.61 2.97
C SER A 141 14.26 3.23 2.30
N GLY A 142 13.09 2.63 2.08
CA GLY A 142 12.85 1.54 1.16
C GLY A 142 11.87 1.95 0.07
N ILE A 143 12.12 1.54 -1.18
CA ILE A 143 11.26 1.81 -2.33
C ILE A 143 10.85 0.49 -2.96
N VAL A 144 9.55 0.26 -3.06
CA VAL A 144 8.95 -0.85 -3.78
C VAL A 144 8.24 -0.27 -5.00
N GLY A 145 8.77 -0.54 -6.20
CA GLY A 145 8.26 -0.03 -7.46
C GLY A 145 7.33 -1.02 -8.15
N PHE A 146 7.12 -0.82 -9.45
CA PHE A 146 6.35 -1.74 -10.31
C PHE A 146 7.22 -2.25 -11.47
N ALA A 147 7.19 -3.54 -11.69
CA ALA A 147 7.64 -4.17 -12.93
C ALA A 147 6.69 -5.33 -13.23
N ASP A 148 6.30 -5.49 -14.49
CA ASP A 148 5.43 -6.59 -14.92
C ASP A 148 6.22 -7.91 -14.95
N LEU A 149 6.04 -8.74 -13.92
CA LEU A 149 6.75 -10.02 -13.81
C LEU A 149 6.30 -11.03 -14.87
N THR A 150 5.15 -10.82 -15.54
CA THR A 150 4.73 -11.67 -16.65
C THR A 150 5.59 -11.50 -17.91
N LEU A 151 6.49 -10.52 -17.93
CA LEU A 151 7.54 -10.43 -18.96
C LEU A 151 8.57 -11.57 -18.88
N GLY A 152 8.53 -12.38 -17.81
CA GLY A 152 9.46 -13.47 -17.58
C GLY A 152 10.90 -12.97 -17.51
N ASP A 153 11.82 -13.63 -18.20
CA ASP A 153 13.24 -13.26 -18.19
C ASP A 153 13.52 -11.83 -18.69
N ARG A 154 12.63 -11.27 -19.52
CA ARG A 154 12.76 -9.90 -20.05
C ARG A 154 12.57 -8.81 -19.00
N VAL A 155 12.14 -9.15 -17.79
CA VAL A 155 12.00 -8.18 -16.70
C VAL A 155 13.35 -7.76 -16.10
N GLU A 156 14.41 -8.57 -16.24
CA GLU A 156 15.72 -8.31 -15.60
C GLU A 156 16.29 -6.91 -15.90
N PRO A 157 16.33 -6.41 -17.16
CA PRO A 157 16.80 -5.05 -17.45
C PRO A 157 15.96 -3.93 -16.78
N ILE A 158 14.66 -4.17 -16.61
CA ILE A 158 13.75 -3.23 -15.95
C ILE A 158 14.07 -3.16 -14.46
N LEU A 159 14.25 -4.31 -13.80
CA LEU A 159 14.64 -4.42 -12.40
C LEU A 159 15.99 -3.74 -12.14
N GLU A 160 16.98 -3.95 -12.98
CA GLU A 160 18.27 -3.29 -12.91
C GLU A 160 18.15 -1.75 -13.06
N ALA A 161 17.26 -1.29 -13.95
CA ALA A 161 17.01 0.14 -14.11
C ALA A 161 16.37 0.74 -12.85
N HIS A 162 15.44 0.04 -12.19
CA HIS A 162 14.90 0.43 -10.90
C HIS A 162 15.98 0.48 -9.80
N ILE A 163 16.87 -0.52 -9.75
CA ILE A 163 17.97 -0.55 -8.78
C ILE A 163 18.86 0.69 -8.95
N ARG A 164 19.22 1.03 -10.20
CA ARG A 164 20.01 2.24 -10.51
C ARG A 164 19.27 3.52 -10.10
N ALA A 165 18.00 3.65 -10.49
CA ALA A 165 17.15 4.81 -10.20
C ALA A 165 16.92 5.01 -8.69
N GLY A 166 16.83 3.92 -7.94
CA GLY A 166 16.55 3.94 -6.50
C GLY A 166 17.73 4.36 -5.62
N GLY A 167 18.94 4.55 -6.18
CA GLY A 167 20.08 5.08 -5.43
C GLY A 167 20.40 4.30 -4.14
N GLY A 168 20.32 2.98 -4.19
CA GLY A 168 20.53 2.10 -3.04
C GLY A 168 19.31 1.91 -2.13
N ARG A 169 18.14 2.48 -2.46
CA ARG A 169 16.88 2.36 -1.69
C ARG A 169 15.86 1.40 -2.30
N PHE A 170 16.04 0.99 -3.54
CA PHE A 170 15.13 0.04 -4.19
C PHE A 170 15.19 -1.33 -3.50
N ARG A 171 14.04 -1.87 -3.11
CA ARG A 171 13.95 -3.10 -2.29
C ARG A 171 13.16 -4.21 -2.95
N GLY A 172 12.24 -3.88 -3.84
CA GLY A 172 11.38 -4.87 -4.46
C GLY A 172 10.38 -4.28 -5.42
N VAL A 173 9.47 -5.10 -5.86
CA VAL A 173 8.33 -4.69 -6.69
C VAL A 173 7.02 -5.11 -6.04
N ARG A 174 5.95 -4.35 -6.33
CA ARG A 174 4.58 -4.79 -6.13
C ARG A 174 3.96 -5.05 -7.50
N ASP A 175 3.62 -6.30 -7.77
CA ASP A 175 2.85 -6.69 -8.93
C ASP A 175 1.55 -7.33 -8.44
N SER A 176 0.44 -6.61 -8.62
CA SER A 176 -0.85 -6.97 -8.02
C SER A 176 -1.53 -8.08 -8.78
N GLY A 177 -1.93 -9.14 -8.05
CA GLY A 177 -2.71 -10.27 -8.57
C GLY A 177 -4.19 -10.24 -8.15
N ASN A 178 -4.61 -9.19 -7.40
CA ASN A 178 -5.96 -9.13 -6.85
C ASN A 178 -7.02 -9.02 -7.94
N TYR A 179 -7.88 -10.01 -7.99
CA TYR A 179 -8.97 -10.13 -8.97
C TYR A 179 -10.23 -10.72 -8.32
N ASP A 180 -11.37 -10.13 -8.63
CA ASP A 180 -12.69 -10.67 -8.33
C ASP A 180 -13.58 -10.49 -9.56
N ALA A 181 -14.45 -11.46 -9.84
CA ALA A 181 -15.35 -11.39 -11.00
C ALA A 181 -16.45 -10.33 -10.84
N ASP A 182 -16.77 -9.94 -9.61
CA ASP A 182 -17.75 -8.89 -9.34
C ASP A 182 -17.13 -7.51 -9.54
N PRO A 183 -17.65 -6.70 -10.49
CA PRO A 183 -17.07 -5.40 -10.84
C PRO A 183 -17.11 -4.38 -9.70
N ILE A 184 -17.93 -4.59 -8.65
CA ILE A 184 -18.03 -3.69 -7.49
C ILE A 184 -16.77 -3.75 -6.64
N ILE A 185 -16.01 -4.86 -6.70
CA ILE A 185 -14.83 -5.09 -5.87
C ILE A 185 -13.65 -4.23 -6.33
N GLY A 186 -13.48 -4.05 -7.64
CA GLY A 186 -12.35 -3.30 -8.22
C GLY A 186 -11.04 -4.09 -8.16
N ASN A 187 -10.51 -4.40 -9.32
CA ASN A 187 -9.35 -5.28 -9.51
C ASN A 187 -8.07 -4.47 -9.75
N GLY A 188 -6.93 -5.00 -9.30
CA GLY A 188 -5.60 -4.52 -9.67
C GLY A 188 -5.01 -5.32 -10.82
N ALA A 189 -5.38 -6.60 -10.95
CA ALA A 189 -5.02 -7.43 -12.09
C ALA A 189 -6.09 -7.36 -13.19
N SER A 190 -5.67 -7.46 -14.44
CA SER A 190 -6.57 -7.50 -15.61
C SER A 190 -7.28 -8.84 -15.77
N GLU A 191 -6.71 -9.90 -15.19
CA GLU A 191 -7.17 -11.28 -15.31
C GLU A 191 -6.89 -12.07 -14.03
N PRO A 192 -7.64 -13.15 -13.76
CA PRO A 192 -7.41 -14.01 -12.60
C PRO A 192 -6.13 -14.85 -12.77
N GLN A 193 -5.72 -15.49 -11.68
CA GLN A 193 -4.64 -16.49 -11.63
C GLN A 193 -3.26 -15.96 -12.09
N ARG A 194 -3.02 -14.65 -11.92
CA ARG A 194 -1.77 -14.01 -12.34
C ARG A 194 -0.53 -14.67 -11.72
N TYR A 195 -0.59 -15.05 -10.45
CA TYR A 195 0.53 -15.67 -9.73
C TYR A 195 0.81 -17.13 -10.13
N LEU A 196 -0.15 -17.79 -10.78
CA LEU A 196 0.03 -19.16 -11.26
C LEU A 196 0.70 -19.23 -12.63
N ARG A 197 0.85 -18.11 -13.33
CA ARG A 197 1.41 -18.07 -14.69
C ARG A 197 2.89 -18.44 -14.68
N PRO A 198 3.34 -19.33 -15.60
CA PRO A 198 4.75 -19.68 -15.72
C PRO A 198 5.66 -18.47 -15.94
N GLU A 199 5.20 -17.49 -16.75
CA GLU A 199 5.93 -16.28 -17.06
C GLU A 199 6.13 -15.42 -15.80
N PHE A 200 5.10 -15.31 -14.93
CA PHE A 200 5.20 -14.61 -13.66
C PHE A 200 6.27 -15.24 -12.75
N ARG A 201 6.30 -16.57 -12.68
CA ARG A 201 7.32 -17.30 -11.89
C ARG A 201 8.73 -17.14 -12.46
N ALA A 202 8.88 -17.10 -13.77
CA ALA A 202 10.17 -16.79 -14.41
C ALA A 202 10.63 -15.37 -14.04
N GLY A 203 9.74 -14.37 -14.10
CA GLY A 203 10.03 -13.00 -13.64
C GLY A 203 10.37 -12.91 -12.16
N LEU A 204 9.65 -13.66 -11.31
CA LEU A 204 9.95 -13.75 -9.88
C LEU A 204 11.34 -14.36 -9.60
N ALA A 205 11.75 -15.34 -10.41
CA ALA A 205 13.10 -15.92 -10.31
C ALA A 205 14.19 -14.87 -10.61
N ARG A 206 13.97 -13.95 -11.57
CA ARG A 206 14.88 -12.82 -11.83
C ARG A 206 14.91 -11.84 -10.69
N LEU A 207 13.74 -11.49 -10.15
CA LEU A 207 13.61 -10.63 -8.97
C LEU A 207 14.40 -11.22 -7.77
N THR A 208 14.21 -12.50 -7.50
CA THR A 208 14.88 -13.24 -6.41
C THR A 208 16.40 -13.25 -6.60
N LYS A 209 16.89 -13.50 -7.81
CA LYS A 209 18.34 -13.49 -8.15
C LYS A 209 18.97 -12.13 -7.84
N LEU A 210 18.24 -11.04 -8.06
CA LEU A 210 18.70 -9.68 -7.73
C LEU A 210 18.54 -9.32 -6.24
N GLY A 211 18.09 -10.26 -5.41
CA GLY A 211 17.88 -10.06 -3.97
C GLY A 211 16.72 -9.11 -3.63
N LEU A 212 15.76 -8.95 -4.54
CA LEU A 212 14.60 -8.09 -4.37
C LEU A 212 13.40 -8.86 -3.80
N SER A 213 12.46 -8.15 -3.15
CA SER A 213 11.21 -8.71 -2.63
C SER A 213 10.06 -8.57 -3.62
N LEU A 214 9.06 -9.45 -3.50
CA LEU A 214 7.74 -9.27 -4.08
C LEU A 214 6.76 -8.89 -2.98
N ASP A 215 6.21 -7.67 -3.04
CA ASP A 215 5.02 -7.30 -2.28
C ASP A 215 3.78 -7.82 -3.01
N ALA A 216 3.25 -8.95 -2.55
CA ALA A 216 2.08 -9.59 -3.14
C ALA A 216 0.80 -8.88 -2.67
N TRP A 217 -0.07 -8.55 -3.62
CA TRP A 217 -1.41 -8.05 -3.33
C TRP A 217 -2.46 -8.95 -3.97
N ALA A 218 -3.23 -9.66 -3.17
CA ALA A 218 -4.28 -10.57 -3.57
C ALA A 218 -5.47 -10.44 -2.61
N PHE A 219 -6.68 -10.79 -3.06
CA PHE A 219 -7.80 -10.93 -2.16
C PHE A 219 -7.74 -12.27 -1.43
N PHE A 220 -8.45 -12.38 -0.30
CA PHE A 220 -8.44 -13.60 0.51
C PHE A 220 -8.86 -14.85 -0.26
N THR A 221 -9.69 -14.69 -1.29
CA THR A 221 -10.13 -15.76 -2.20
C THR A 221 -8.99 -16.31 -3.07
N GLN A 222 -7.90 -15.57 -3.22
CA GLN A 222 -6.75 -15.90 -4.05
C GLN A 222 -5.50 -16.27 -3.25
N LEU A 223 -5.60 -16.39 -1.93
CA LEU A 223 -4.44 -16.77 -1.11
C LEU A 223 -3.88 -18.15 -1.48
N ASP A 224 -4.70 -19.03 -2.05
CA ASP A 224 -4.24 -20.31 -2.57
C ASP A 224 -3.23 -20.17 -3.72
N GLU A 225 -3.36 -19.11 -4.55
CA GLU A 225 -2.38 -18.76 -5.59
C GLU A 225 -1.04 -18.29 -4.98
N VAL A 226 -1.11 -17.51 -3.89
CA VAL A 226 0.09 -17.03 -3.17
C VAL A 226 0.80 -18.19 -2.46
N ILE A 227 0.04 -19.13 -1.89
CA ILE A 227 0.57 -20.35 -1.26
C ILE A 227 1.32 -21.20 -2.29
N ASP A 228 0.71 -21.40 -3.46
CA ASP A 228 1.31 -22.16 -4.55
C ASP A 228 2.59 -21.47 -5.08
N LEU A 229 2.55 -20.14 -5.27
CA LEU A 229 3.71 -19.35 -5.65
C LEU A 229 4.85 -19.48 -4.62
N ALA A 230 4.53 -19.35 -3.32
CA ALA A 230 5.50 -19.44 -2.25
C ALA A 230 6.20 -20.80 -2.17
N ARG A 231 5.45 -21.87 -2.40
CA ARG A 231 5.96 -23.25 -2.43
C ARG A 231 6.81 -23.52 -3.68
N ALA A 232 6.37 -22.99 -4.82
CA ALA A 232 7.10 -23.13 -6.08
C ALA A 232 8.41 -22.33 -6.11
N CYS A 233 8.51 -21.25 -5.35
CA CYS A 233 9.65 -20.33 -5.32
C CYS A 233 10.14 -20.12 -3.88
N PRO A 234 10.71 -21.15 -3.21
CA PRO A 234 11.04 -21.11 -1.79
C PRO A 234 12.13 -20.07 -1.42
N ASP A 235 12.97 -19.69 -2.37
CA ASP A 235 14.03 -18.69 -2.16
C ASP A 235 13.53 -17.25 -2.31
N ALA A 236 12.31 -17.05 -2.82
CA ALA A 236 11.73 -15.72 -3.01
C ALA A 236 11.33 -15.09 -1.67
N ASN A 237 11.66 -13.81 -1.47
CA ASN A 237 11.17 -13.03 -0.33
C ASN A 237 9.79 -12.44 -0.68
N LEU A 238 8.74 -13.07 -0.18
CA LEU A 238 7.35 -12.67 -0.43
C LEU A 238 6.79 -11.91 0.77
N ILE A 239 6.10 -10.81 0.52
CA ILE A 239 5.47 -9.97 1.53
C ILE A 239 4.00 -9.83 1.18
N MET A 240 3.12 -10.49 1.94
CA MET A 240 1.68 -10.42 1.72
C MET A 240 1.12 -9.14 2.34
N GLY A 241 0.49 -8.29 1.52
CA GLY A 241 -0.11 -7.03 1.95
C GLY A 241 -1.46 -7.17 2.65
N HIS A 242 -1.82 -6.19 3.46
CA HIS A 242 -3.16 -5.90 3.95
C HIS A 242 -3.85 -7.09 4.62
N CYS A 243 -3.17 -7.75 5.56
CA CYS A 243 -3.71 -8.92 6.29
C CYS A 243 -4.26 -10.01 5.36
N GLY A 244 -3.70 -10.17 4.14
CA GLY A 244 -4.17 -11.18 3.19
C GLY A 244 -5.48 -10.81 2.48
N GLY A 245 -5.76 -9.52 2.30
CA GLY A 245 -6.76 -9.04 1.34
C GLY A 245 -8.22 -9.35 1.68
N LEU A 246 -8.61 -9.09 2.92
CA LEU A 246 -10.01 -9.24 3.37
C LEU A 246 -10.97 -8.36 2.57
N LEU A 247 -12.18 -8.88 2.34
CA LEU A 247 -13.29 -8.18 1.68
C LEU A 247 -14.53 -8.22 2.57
N GLY A 248 -15.21 -7.08 2.75
CA GLY A 248 -16.40 -6.95 3.59
C GLY A 248 -17.57 -6.25 2.88
N TYR A 249 -17.49 -6.02 1.57
CA TYR A 249 -18.52 -5.33 0.79
C TYR A 249 -18.87 -6.10 -0.50
N GLY A 250 -19.82 -5.60 -1.29
CA GLY A 250 -20.31 -6.29 -2.49
C GLY A 250 -20.86 -7.67 -2.14
N PRO A 251 -20.46 -8.72 -2.85
CA PRO A 251 -20.95 -10.10 -2.60
C PRO A 251 -20.55 -10.65 -1.21
N TYR A 252 -19.63 -9.97 -0.50
CA TYR A 252 -19.16 -10.34 0.84
C TYR A 252 -19.85 -9.56 1.97
N ALA A 253 -20.71 -8.59 1.63
CA ALA A 253 -21.46 -7.81 2.63
C ALA A 253 -22.36 -8.72 3.49
N GLY A 254 -22.36 -8.50 4.80
CA GLY A 254 -23.15 -9.30 5.74
C GLY A 254 -22.65 -10.73 6.02
N LYS A 255 -21.54 -11.15 5.37
CA LYS A 255 -20.96 -12.50 5.50
C LYS A 255 -19.67 -12.53 6.31
N ARG A 256 -19.55 -11.67 7.32
CA ARG A 256 -18.30 -11.47 8.05
C ARG A 256 -17.75 -12.79 8.63
N ASP A 257 -18.58 -13.62 9.24
CA ASP A 257 -18.14 -14.86 9.88
C ASP A 257 -17.67 -15.91 8.85
N GLU A 258 -18.38 -16.02 7.71
CA GLU A 258 -18.00 -16.91 6.62
C GLU A 258 -16.66 -16.46 5.98
N VAL A 259 -16.54 -15.16 5.71
CA VAL A 259 -15.31 -14.56 5.17
C VAL A 259 -14.15 -14.75 6.14
N PHE A 260 -14.38 -14.50 7.45
CA PHE A 260 -13.35 -14.68 8.48
C PHE A 260 -12.87 -16.12 8.54
N ALA A 261 -13.79 -17.09 8.55
CA ALA A 261 -13.44 -18.52 8.59
C ALA A 261 -12.64 -18.96 7.36
N ALA A 262 -13.09 -18.58 6.17
CA ALA A 262 -12.41 -18.88 4.91
C ALA A 262 -11.04 -18.21 4.80
N TRP A 263 -10.94 -16.95 5.19
CA TRP A 263 -9.69 -16.20 5.25
C TRP A 263 -8.70 -16.78 6.26
N LYS A 264 -9.16 -17.07 7.49
CA LYS A 264 -8.32 -17.64 8.56
C LYS A 264 -7.70 -18.97 8.15
N ALA A 265 -8.47 -19.84 7.51
CA ALA A 265 -7.95 -21.13 7.03
C ALA A 265 -6.78 -20.92 6.04
N ARG A 266 -6.94 -20.01 5.06
CA ARG A 266 -5.92 -19.73 4.05
C ARG A 266 -4.70 -19.00 4.64
N VAL A 267 -4.90 -18.04 5.51
CA VAL A 267 -3.81 -17.32 6.20
C VAL A 267 -2.98 -18.29 7.04
N THR A 268 -3.62 -19.22 7.74
CA THR A 268 -2.95 -20.26 8.52
C THR A 268 -2.13 -21.19 7.61
N GLU A 269 -2.64 -21.54 6.44
CA GLU A 269 -1.92 -22.36 5.46
C GLU A 269 -0.74 -21.59 4.83
N LEU A 270 -0.95 -20.32 4.47
CA LEU A 270 0.09 -19.44 3.94
C LEU A 270 1.26 -19.27 4.94
N ALA A 271 0.95 -19.19 6.23
CA ALA A 271 1.94 -19.05 7.29
C ALA A 271 2.92 -20.25 7.39
N LYS A 272 2.58 -21.40 6.83
CA LYS A 272 3.49 -22.57 6.72
C LYS A 272 4.61 -22.35 5.70
N CYS A 273 4.50 -21.34 4.83
CA CYS A 273 5.53 -20.96 3.88
C CYS A 273 6.54 -20.03 4.59
N PRO A 274 7.79 -20.49 4.88
CA PRO A 274 8.75 -19.72 5.69
C PRO A 274 9.27 -18.45 4.99
N ASN A 275 9.15 -18.40 3.67
CA ASN A 275 9.56 -17.29 2.81
C ASN A 275 8.50 -16.19 2.68
N VAL A 276 7.39 -16.28 3.43
CA VAL A 276 6.31 -15.27 3.42
C VAL A 276 6.28 -14.49 4.73
N SER A 277 6.23 -13.16 4.63
CA SER A 277 5.93 -12.23 5.71
C SER A 277 4.57 -11.56 5.49
N MET A 278 3.89 -11.16 6.56
CA MET A 278 2.54 -10.61 6.53
C MET A 278 2.51 -9.16 7.00
N LYS A 279 2.01 -8.24 6.19
CA LYS A 279 1.72 -6.87 6.59
C LYS A 279 0.39 -6.77 7.33
N LEU A 280 0.39 -6.04 8.42
CA LEU A 280 -0.74 -5.84 9.32
C LEU A 280 -1.26 -4.42 9.17
N GLY A 281 -2.31 -4.23 8.39
CA GLY A 281 -2.92 -2.94 8.10
C GLY A 281 -3.72 -2.95 6.81
N GLY A 282 -3.97 -1.76 6.23
CA GLY A 282 -4.65 -1.62 4.94
C GLY A 282 -6.10 -2.12 4.93
N MET A 283 -6.75 -2.18 6.09
CA MET A 283 -8.07 -2.78 6.23
C MET A 283 -9.22 -1.77 6.17
N MET A 284 -8.92 -0.46 6.20
CA MET A 284 -9.97 0.56 6.30
C MET A 284 -10.90 0.53 5.08
N MET A 285 -10.31 0.49 3.90
CA MET A 285 -11.04 0.52 2.63
C MET A 285 -11.73 -0.82 2.28
N ARG A 286 -11.11 -1.95 2.61
CA ARG A 286 -11.53 -3.27 2.08
C ARG A 286 -12.37 -4.09 3.05
N LEU A 287 -12.08 -4.02 4.35
CA LEU A 287 -12.82 -4.77 5.35
C LEU A 287 -14.25 -4.24 5.55
N ALA A 288 -14.50 -2.97 5.22
CA ALA A 288 -15.81 -2.31 5.38
C ALA A 288 -16.38 -2.43 6.81
N ALA A 289 -15.49 -2.36 7.81
CA ALA A 289 -15.89 -2.43 9.23
C ALA A 289 -16.68 -1.19 9.68
N PHE A 290 -16.46 -0.06 9.01
CA PHE A 290 -17.08 1.22 9.29
C PHE A 290 -17.63 1.83 8.02
N ASP A 291 -18.84 2.37 8.10
CA ASP A 291 -19.38 3.26 7.07
C ASP A 291 -18.98 4.71 7.39
N TYR A 292 -17.70 5.04 7.19
CA TYR A 292 -17.17 6.35 7.57
C TYR A 292 -17.78 7.52 6.79
N LEU A 293 -18.44 7.31 5.65
CA LEU A 293 -19.22 8.38 5.01
C LEU A 293 -20.54 8.69 5.73
N ALA A 294 -21.07 7.73 6.48
CA ALA A 294 -22.30 7.92 7.26
C ALA A 294 -22.00 8.29 8.74
N MET A 295 -20.74 8.26 9.17
CA MET A 295 -20.35 8.59 10.54
C MET A 295 -20.17 10.11 10.73
N ASP A 296 -20.57 10.63 11.90
CA ASP A 296 -20.37 12.04 12.26
C ASP A 296 -18.90 12.41 12.46
N ALA A 297 -18.06 11.46 12.88
CA ALA A 297 -16.63 11.61 13.13
C ALA A 297 -15.89 10.30 12.89
N PRO A 298 -14.55 10.32 12.65
CA PRO A 298 -13.76 9.11 12.48
C PRO A 298 -13.85 8.19 13.70
N PRO A 299 -13.67 6.86 13.53
CA PRO A 299 -13.60 5.93 14.65
C PRO A 299 -12.41 6.25 15.57
N THR A 300 -12.54 5.90 16.84
CA THR A 300 -11.44 5.95 17.80
C THR A 300 -10.46 4.81 17.59
N SER A 301 -9.26 4.94 18.16
CA SER A 301 -8.29 3.82 18.16
C SER A 301 -8.82 2.60 18.91
N GLU A 302 -9.70 2.77 19.87
CA GLU A 302 -10.32 1.69 20.63
C GLU A 302 -11.34 0.93 19.79
N GLU A 303 -12.21 1.65 19.07
CA GLU A 303 -13.17 1.06 18.13
C GLU A 303 -12.45 0.30 17.00
N LEU A 304 -11.39 0.90 16.41
CA LEU A 304 -10.55 0.23 15.42
C LEU A 304 -9.90 -1.03 15.98
N ALA A 305 -9.30 -0.95 17.15
CA ALA A 305 -8.65 -2.08 17.79
C ALA A 305 -9.65 -3.22 18.05
N ALA A 306 -10.86 -2.91 18.50
CA ALA A 306 -11.91 -3.89 18.74
C ALA A 306 -12.29 -4.63 17.45
N HIS A 307 -12.43 -3.90 16.31
CA HIS A 307 -12.80 -4.51 15.03
C HIS A 307 -11.67 -5.28 14.37
N TRP A 308 -10.41 -4.81 14.46
CA TRP A 308 -9.28 -5.38 13.73
C TRP A 308 -8.52 -6.45 14.51
N ARG A 309 -8.65 -6.47 15.83
CA ARG A 309 -7.99 -7.43 16.72
C ARG A 309 -8.11 -8.88 16.26
N PRO A 310 -9.30 -9.43 15.93
CA PRO A 310 -9.41 -10.84 15.52
C PRO A 310 -8.55 -11.17 14.29
N TYR A 311 -8.42 -10.23 13.37
CA TYR A 311 -7.65 -10.43 12.14
C TYR A 311 -6.14 -10.31 12.39
N ILE A 312 -5.72 -9.25 13.06
CA ILE A 312 -4.31 -8.98 13.34
C ILE A 312 -3.74 -10.06 14.26
N GLU A 313 -4.44 -10.41 15.35
CA GLU A 313 -4.00 -11.48 16.25
C GLU A 313 -3.95 -12.85 15.56
N THR A 314 -4.88 -13.15 14.65
CA THR A 314 -4.80 -14.37 13.84
C THR A 314 -3.53 -14.40 12.97
N CYS A 315 -3.19 -13.28 12.32
CA CYS A 315 -1.96 -13.18 11.54
C CYS A 315 -0.72 -13.36 12.43
N ILE A 316 -0.65 -12.68 13.58
CA ILE A 316 0.48 -12.77 14.50
C ILE A 316 0.61 -14.20 15.07
N ALA A 317 -0.49 -14.83 15.44
CA ALA A 317 -0.50 -16.21 15.95
C ALA A 317 -0.01 -17.21 14.88
N ALA A 318 -0.37 -17.00 13.61
CA ALA A 318 0.00 -17.89 12.52
C ALA A 318 1.46 -17.71 12.06
N PHE A 319 1.90 -16.46 11.84
CA PHE A 319 3.22 -16.13 11.28
C PHE A 319 4.30 -15.94 12.34
N GLY A 320 3.91 -15.60 13.57
CA GLY A 320 4.82 -15.12 14.61
C GLY A 320 5.22 -13.65 14.39
N PRO A 321 5.64 -12.92 15.46
CA PRO A 321 5.97 -11.49 15.40
C PRO A 321 7.12 -11.19 14.44
N ASN A 322 8.05 -12.13 14.28
CA ASN A 322 9.22 -11.98 13.39
C ASN A 322 8.89 -12.09 11.90
N ARG A 323 7.67 -12.42 11.52
CA ARG A 323 7.18 -12.40 10.13
C ARG A 323 5.95 -11.53 9.94
N CYS A 324 5.65 -10.69 10.93
CA CYS A 324 4.58 -9.69 10.86
C CYS A 324 5.16 -8.28 10.95
N LEU A 325 4.58 -7.33 10.21
CA LEU A 325 5.02 -5.94 10.17
C LEU A 325 3.83 -5.00 9.96
N PHE A 326 3.70 -3.95 10.78
CA PHE A 326 2.61 -2.99 10.65
C PHE A 326 2.80 -2.04 9.47
N GLU A 327 1.68 -1.61 8.88
CA GLU A 327 1.62 -0.66 7.77
C GLU A 327 0.50 0.36 7.93
N SER A 328 0.71 1.61 7.48
CA SER A 328 -0.32 2.63 7.53
C SER A 328 -1.27 2.61 6.33
N ASN A 329 -0.78 2.25 5.17
CA ASN A 329 -1.46 2.40 3.89
C ASN A 329 -1.91 3.85 3.60
N PHE A 330 -1.17 4.87 4.12
CA PHE A 330 -1.50 6.27 3.92
C PHE A 330 -1.07 6.75 2.52
N PRO A 331 -1.86 7.64 1.88
CA PRO A 331 -3.08 8.26 2.36
C PRO A 331 -4.37 7.47 2.06
N VAL A 332 -4.30 6.22 1.63
CA VAL A 332 -5.50 5.42 1.33
C VAL A 332 -6.37 5.26 2.58
N ASP A 333 -5.81 4.78 3.68
CA ASP A 333 -6.59 4.59 4.93
C ASP A 333 -6.91 5.92 5.63
N LYS A 334 -6.24 7.04 5.27
CA LYS A 334 -6.57 8.39 5.76
C LYS A 334 -8.00 8.82 5.41
N MET A 335 -8.61 8.20 4.41
CA MET A 335 -10.01 8.44 4.09
C MET A 335 -10.96 8.21 5.27
N GLY A 336 -10.59 7.32 6.19
CA GLY A 336 -11.44 6.92 7.30
C GLY A 336 -10.82 7.09 8.68
N ILE A 337 -9.52 7.43 8.80
CA ILE A 337 -8.83 7.50 10.10
C ILE A 337 -7.62 8.41 10.07
N GLY A 338 -7.38 9.14 11.16
CA GLY A 338 -6.15 9.91 11.35
C GLY A 338 -4.96 9.02 11.78
N TRP A 339 -3.75 9.48 11.47
CA TRP A 339 -2.49 8.78 11.76
C TRP A 339 -2.32 8.37 13.23
N ALA A 340 -2.59 9.30 14.16
CA ALA A 340 -2.46 9.04 15.59
C ALA A 340 -3.35 7.89 16.07
N ALA A 341 -4.62 7.90 15.67
CA ALA A 341 -5.58 6.87 16.05
C ALA A 341 -5.26 5.51 15.41
N LEU A 342 -4.78 5.49 14.16
CA LEU A 342 -4.34 4.26 13.50
C LEU A 342 -3.23 3.55 14.29
N TRP A 343 -2.13 4.26 14.60
CA TRP A 343 -1.01 3.67 15.32
C TRP A 343 -1.33 3.36 16.77
N ASN A 344 -2.20 4.15 17.41
CA ASN A 344 -2.75 3.80 18.71
C ASN A 344 -3.56 2.49 18.66
N ALA A 345 -4.36 2.26 17.61
CA ALA A 345 -5.11 1.01 17.44
C ALA A 345 -4.16 -0.20 17.36
N PHE A 346 -3.09 -0.11 16.57
CA PHE A 346 -2.08 -1.17 16.50
C PHE A 346 -1.39 -1.41 17.85
N LYS A 347 -1.03 -0.34 18.59
CA LYS A 347 -0.45 -0.45 19.93
C LYS A 347 -1.42 -1.07 20.94
N ARG A 348 -2.73 -0.75 20.86
CA ARG A 348 -3.77 -1.40 21.68
C ARG A 348 -3.89 -2.90 21.38
N ILE A 349 -3.80 -3.30 20.12
CA ILE A 349 -3.83 -4.72 19.73
C ILE A 349 -2.58 -5.44 20.25
N ALA A 350 -1.42 -4.81 20.13
CA ALA A 350 -0.14 -5.37 20.58
C ALA A 350 0.13 -5.15 22.09
N ALA A 351 -0.82 -4.66 22.89
CA ALA A 351 -0.58 -4.30 24.28
C ALA A 351 -0.07 -5.46 25.15
N GLY A 352 -0.53 -6.69 24.88
CA GLY A 352 -0.10 -7.91 25.56
C GLY A 352 1.21 -8.52 25.08
N ALA A 353 1.81 -8.00 23.99
CA ALA A 353 3.07 -8.50 23.46
C ALA A 353 4.25 -8.05 24.34
N SER A 354 5.29 -8.89 24.43
CA SER A 354 6.55 -8.55 25.08
C SER A 354 7.27 -7.39 24.37
N ALA A 355 8.28 -6.81 25.01
CA ALA A 355 9.08 -5.73 24.43
C ALA A 355 9.78 -6.17 23.12
N ASP A 356 10.27 -7.41 23.07
CA ASP A 356 10.93 -7.96 21.88
C ASP A 356 9.94 -8.21 20.75
N GLU A 357 8.74 -8.72 21.05
CA GLU A 357 7.66 -8.90 20.06
C GLU A 357 7.18 -7.55 19.50
N LYS A 358 7.00 -6.54 20.37
CA LYS A 358 6.68 -5.17 19.91
C LYS A 358 7.79 -4.62 19.01
N THR A 359 9.04 -4.81 19.40
CA THR A 359 10.19 -4.40 18.58
C THR A 359 10.15 -5.09 17.21
N ALA A 360 9.86 -6.38 17.16
CA ALA A 360 9.71 -7.12 15.91
C ALA A 360 8.59 -6.55 15.05
N LEU A 361 7.38 -6.42 15.59
CA LEU A 361 6.15 -6.00 14.87
C LEU A 361 6.23 -4.57 14.33
N PHE A 362 6.77 -3.62 15.10
CA PHE A 362 6.78 -2.21 14.74
C PHE A 362 8.05 -1.76 14.01
N ASN A 363 9.14 -2.54 14.06
CA ASN A 363 10.41 -2.11 13.50
C ASN A 363 11.28 -3.25 12.94
N GLY A 364 11.63 -4.24 13.77
CA GLY A 364 12.69 -5.22 13.48
C GLY A 364 12.41 -6.10 12.26
N THR A 365 11.17 -6.59 12.12
CA THR A 365 10.76 -7.38 10.95
C THR A 365 10.89 -6.56 9.66
N ALA A 366 10.45 -5.28 9.68
CA ALA A 366 10.57 -4.39 8.53
C ALA A 366 12.03 -4.17 8.12
N ARG A 367 12.93 -3.91 9.10
CA ARG A 367 14.37 -3.76 8.83
C ARG A 367 14.94 -4.99 8.13
N ARG A 368 14.64 -6.17 8.63
CA ARG A 368 15.14 -7.42 8.07
C ARG A 368 14.57 -7.70 6.68
N VAL A 369 13.24 -7.64 6.53
CA VAL A 369 12.53 -8.03 5.31
C VAL A 369 12.88 -7.09 4.14
N TYR A 370 12.95 -5.79 4.39
CA TYR A 370 13.32 -4.79 3.39
C TYR A 370 14.81 -4.40 3.44
N ARG A 371 15.62 -5.02 4.28
CA ARG A 371 17.07 -4.71 4.42
C ARG A 371 17.31 -3.21 4.62
N LEU A 372 16.56 -2.60 5.54
CA LEU A 372 16.68 -1.17 5.85
C LEU A 372 17.86 -0.95 6.82
N THR A 373 18.66 0.04 6.52
CA THR A 373 19.82 0.46 7.36
C THR A 373 19.40 1.51 8.37
#